data_742d92d57aaf38f77d27d7c8339c35dd
#
_entry.id   742d92d57aaf38f77d27d7c8339c35dd
#
_cell.length_a   1.000
_cell.length_b   1.000
_cell.length_c   1.000
_cell.angle_alpha   90.00
_cell.angle_beta   90.00
_cell.angle_gamma   90.00
#
_symmetry.space_group_name_H-M   'P 1'
#
loop_
_entity.id
_entity.type
_entity.pdbx_description
1 polymer ?
#
loop_
_entity_poly.entity_id
_entity_poly.type
_entity_poly.pdbx_seq_one_letter_code
_entity_poly.pdbx_strand_id
1 'polypeptide(L)'
;MFGSMPIRIIFAIQIRSNSNEMISIQPVLHNKKQYLDLLLLADEQESMIDRYLERGEMFVLSEGGSIRASCVVTREAEDVFEIKNIAVYPQFQRQGYGKKLIQYLFGHYAGRCRTMLVGTGDSPLAIPFYENCGFTYSHRIPDFFTDNYDHPIYEAGKQLKDMVYLKRNMDE
;
A
#
# COMPACT_ATOMS: atom_id res chain seq x y z
N MET A 1 17.53 31.78 -21.22
CA MET A 1 16.62 30.73 -21.75
C MET A 1 16.06 29.96 -20.58
N PHE A 2 14.83 30.25 -20.17
CA PHE A 2 14.16 29.52 -19.10
C PHE A 2 13.32 28.41 -19.76
N GLY A 3 13.80 27.16 -19.62
CA GLY A 3 13.04 25.98 -20.03
C GLY A 3 11.86 25.77 -19.09
N SER A 4 10.64 25.89 -19.60
CA SER A 4 9.43 25.57 -18.86
C SER A 4 9.37 24.09 -18.57
N MET A 5 9.43 23.71 -17.28
CA MET A 5 9.07 22.35 -16.86
C MET A 5 7.59 22.10 -17.21
N PRO A 6 7.24 20.93 -17.76
CA PRO A 6 5.86 20.60 -17.97
C PRO A 6 5.17 20.41 -16.61
N ILE A 7 4.09 21.17 -16.42
CA ILE A 7 3.18 20.99 -15.30
C ILE A 7 2.62 19.56 -15.41
N ARG A 8 3.06 18.65 -14.52
CA ARG A 8 2.40 17.36 -14.34
C ARG A 8 1.01 17.63 -13.79
N ILE A 9 0.00 17.49 -14.63
CA ILE A 9 -1.40 17.52 -14.20
C ILE A 9 -1.61 16.30 -13.30
N ILE A 10 -1.72 16.54 -12.01
CA ILE A 10 -2.07 15.52 -11.01
C ILE A 10 -3.58 15.29 -11.17
N PHE A 11 -3.97 14.18 -11.79
CA PHE A 11 -5.36 13.76 -11.81
C PHE A 11 -5.75 13.25 -10.42
N ALA A 12 -6.46 14.08 -9.66
CA ALA A 12 -7.21 13.62 -8.50
C ALA A 12 -8.43 12.83 -9.03
N ILE A 13 -8.46 11.52 -8.79
CA ILE A 13 -9.65 10.73 -9.11
C ILE A 13 -10.66 10.97 -7.99
N GLN A 14 -11.74 11.68 -8.31
CA GLN A 14 -12.87 11.88 -7.41
C GLN A 14 -13.92 10.78 -7.68
N ILE A 15 -14.06 9.87 -6.72
CA ILE A 15 -15.09 8.83 -6.75
C ILE A 15 -16.21 9.27 -5.79
N ARG A 16 -17.43 9.42 -6.28
CA ARG A 16 -18.59 9.69 -5.42
C ARG A 16 -19.01 8.41 -4.69
N SER A 17 -18.99 8.42 -3.36
CA SER A 17 -19.66 7.42 -2.55
C SER A 17 -21.13 7.85 -2.31
N ASN A 18 -22.01 6.89 -1.96
CA ASN A 18 -23.44 7.15 -1.71
C ASN A 18 -23.75 8.01 -0.47
N SER A 19 -22.75 8.36 0.33
CA SER A 19 -22.78 9.46 1.29
C SER A 19 -22.21 10.70 0.58
N ASN A 20 -22.80 11.86 0.74
CA ASN A 20 -22.46 13.14 0.08
C ASN A 20 -20.99 13.63 0.30
N GLU A 21 -20.10 12.76 0.74
CA GLU A 21 -18.69 13.05 1.03
C GLU A 21 -17.80 12.50 -0.09
N MET A 22 -16.95 13.38 -0.64
CA MET A 22 -16.03 13.01 -1.72
C MET A 22 -14.83 12.24 -1.19
N ILE A 23 -14.53 11.08 -1.81
CA ILE A 23 -13.28 10.35 -1.64
C ILE A 23 -12.22 10.98 -2.54
N SER A 24 -11.07 11.28 -1.96
CA SER A 24 -9.90 11.81 -2.65
C SER A 24 -8.68 10.95 -2.33
N ILE A 25 -7.87 10.63 -3.35
CA ILE A 25 -6.58 9.97 -3.19
C ILE A 25 -5.50 10.92 -3.72
N GLN A 26 -4.55 11.27 -2.88
CA GLN A 26 -3.51 12.25 -3.18
C GLN A 26 -2.12 11.69 -2.91
N PRO A 27 -1.11 12.02 -3.73
CA PRO A 27 0.28 11.68 -3.44
C PRO A 27 0.81 12.52 -2.27
N VAL A 28 1.66 11.91 -1.44
CA VAL A 28 2.41 12.57 -0.38
C VAL A 28 3.83 12.80 -0.88
N LEU A 29 4.14 14.03 -1.26
CA LEU A 29 5.43 14.38 -1.89
C LEU A 29 6.53 14.67 -0.87
N HIS A 30 6.18 15.15 0.32
CA HIS A 30 7.11 15.56 1.36
C HIS A 30 6.63 15.14 2.74
N ASN A 31 7.58 15.01 3.69
CA ASN A 31 7.28 14.71 5.09
C ASN A 31 6.31 13.51 5.26
N LYS A 32 6.61 12.38 4.61
CA LYS A 32 5.79 11.16 4.66
C LYS A 32 5.58 10.65 6.10
N LYS A 33 6.56 10.87 6.99
CA LYS A 33 6.47 10.51 8.41
C LYS A 33 5.42 11.28 9.20
N GLN A 34 4.80 12.33 8.65
CA GLN A 34 3.61 12.92 9.28
C GLN A 34 2.46 11.91 9.45
N TYR A 35 2.48 10.80 8.70
CA TYR A 35 1.52 9.69 8.77
C TYR A 35 2.11 8.44 9.41
N LEU A 36 3.14 8.59 10.27
CA LEU A 36 3.83 7.44 10.87
C LEU A 36 2.89 6.55 11.68
N ASP A 37 1.93 7.13 12.38
CA ASP A 37 0.90 6.39 13.14
C ASP A 37 0.11 5.42 12.24
N LEU A 38 -0.24 5.86 11.04
CA LEU A 38 -0.95 5.04 10.05
C LEU A 38 -0.03 3.99 9.43
N LEU A 39 1.22 4.35 9.09
CA LEU A 39 2.21 3.43 8.55
C LEU A 39 2.52 2.28 9.53
N LEU A 40 2.61 2.57 10.83
CA LEU A 40 2.87 1.59 11.88
C LEU A 40 1.72 0.58 12.09
N LEU A 41 0.53 0.85 11.60
CA LEU A 41 -0.58 -0.13 11.62
C LEU A 41 -0.32 -1.32 10.68
N ALA A 42 0.41 -1.10 9.59
CA ALA A 42 0.73 -2.15 8.62
C ALA A 42 2.13 -2.74 8.81
N ASP A 43 3.04 -1.99 9.45
CA ASP A 43 4.43 -2.40 9.68
C ASP A 43 4.87 -1.88 11.06
N GLU A 44 4.88 -2.75 12.07
CA GLU A 44 5.01 -2.38 13.49
C GLU A 44 6.38 -1.79 13.88
N GLN A 45 7.37 -1.78 12.98
CA GLN A 45 8.73 -1.35 13.29
C GLN A 45 9.18 -0.20 12.37
N GLU A 46 9.40 0.98 12.95
CA GLU A 46 9.78 2.18 12.19
C GLU A 46 11.06 1.97 11.36
N SER A 47 12.06 1.27 11.90
CA SER A 47 13.29 0.97 11.15
C SER A 47 13.06 0.10 9.91
N MET A 48 11.99 -0.68 9.87
CA MET A 48 11.57 -1.43 8.67
C MET A 48 10.90 -0.48 7.66
N ILE A 49 10.06 0.42 8.13
CA ILE A 49 9.42 1.47 7.31
C ILE A 49 10.49 2.34 6.64
N ASP A 50 11.55 2.70 7.36
CA ASP A 50 12.66 3.53 6.86
C ASP A 50 13.38 2.90 5.65
N ARG A 51 13.35 1.57 5.49
CA ARG A 51 13.97 0.88 4.36
C ARG A 51 13.33 1.21 3.01
N TYR A 52 12.06 1.61 3.00
CA TYR A 52 11.32 1.81 1.76
C TYR A 52 10.61 3.16 1.63
N LEU A 53 10.39 3.89 2.73
CA LEU A 53 9.51 5.06 2.75
C LEU A 53 9.98 6.18 1.81
N GLU A 54 11.27 6.55 1.90
CA GLU A 54 11.79 7.68 1.12
C GLU A 54 11.87 7.37 -0.38
N ARG A 55 12.25 6.15 -0.75
CA ARG A 55 12.30 5.72 -2.16
C ARG A 55 10.94 5.37 -2.75
N GLY A 56 9.92 5.19 -1.90
CA GLY A 56 8.56 4.81 -2.30
C GLY A 56 7.71 6.01 -2.69
N GLU A 57 6.71 5.77 -3.51
CA GLU A 57 5.59 6.69 -3.74
C GLU A 57 4.51 6.42 -2.69
N MET A 58 4.11 7.45 -1.94
CA MET A 58 3.08 7.34 -0.91
C MET A 58 1.82 8.05 -1.34
N PHE A 59 0.68 7.44 -1.05
CA PHE A 59 -0.66 8.01 -1.28
C PHE A 59 -1.48 7.96 -0.01
N VAL A 60 -2.33 8.97 0.18
CA VAL A 60 -3.34 8.99 1.24
C VAL A 60 -4.73 9.10 0.64
N LEU A 61 -5.65 8.34 1.20
CA LEU A 61 -7.07 8.40 0.89
C LEU A 61 -7.79 9.15 1.99
N SER A 62 -8.55 10.17 1.61
CA SER A 62 -9.42 10.92 2.51
C SER A 62 -10.87 10.86 2.03
N GLU A 63 -11.78 11.01 2.97
CA GLU A 63 -13.22 11.20 2.73
C GLU A 63 -13.72 12.29 3.64
N GLY A 64 -14.45 13.26 3.08
CA GLY A 64 -14.92 14.41 3.86
C GLY A 64 -13.80 15.23 4.48
N GLY A 65 -12.60 15.26 3.87
CA GLY A 65 -11.43 15.97 4.40
C GLY A 65 -10.68 15.23 5.53
N SER A 66 -11.12 14.04 5.91
CA SER A 66 -10.49 13.21 6.96
C SER A 66 -9.73 12.04 6.35
N ILE A 67 -8.48 11.84 6.75
CA ILE A 67 -7.66 10.72 6.30
C ILE A 67 -8.25 9.39 6.80
N ARG A 68 -8.39 8.43 5.91
CA ARG A 68 -8.91 7.09 6.18
C ARG A 68 -7.84 6.02 6.05
N ALA A 69 -6.97 6.15 5.06
CA ALA A 69 -6.03 5.10 4.67
C ALA A 69 -4.79 5.69 3.98
N SER A 70 -3.74 4.90 3.92
CA SER A 70 -2.53 5.21 3.15
C SER A 70 -1.94 3.96 2.51
N CYS A 71 -1.10 4.16 1.50
CA CYS A 71 -0.25 3.10 0.96
C CYS A 71 1.09 3.66 0.50
N VAL A 72 2.09 2.79 0.45
CA VAL A 72 3.43 3.06 -0.09
C VAL A 72 3.76 2.01 -1.13
N VAL A 73 4.20 2.45 -2.30
CA VAL A 73 4.59 1.58 -3.41
C VAL A 73 6.02 1.89 -3.82
N THR A 74 6.82 0.85 -4.01
CA THR A 74 8.19 0.97 -4.49
C THR A 74 8.34 0.33 -5.86
N ARG A 75 9.27 0.87 -6.66
CA ARG A 75 9.69 0.23 -7.90
C ARG A 75 10.85 -0.72 -7.59
N GLU A 76 10.66 -2.01 -7.86
CA GLU A 76 11.65 -3.06 -7.57
C GLU A 76 12.46 -3.45 -8.82
N ALA A 77 11.87 -3.32 -10.01
CA ALA A 77 12.53 -3.50 -11.30
C ALA A 77 11.89 -2.58 -12.34
N GLU A 78 12.29 -2.67 -13.60
CA GLU A 78 11.81 -1.77 -14.66
C GLU A 78 10.28 -1.75 -14.76
N ASP A 79 9.64 -2.90 -14.68
CA ASP A 79 8.21 -3.11 -14.82
C ASP A 79 7.57 -3.85 -13.61
N VAL A 80 8.30 -3.92 -12.48
CA VAL A 80 7.85 -4.57 -11.23
C VAL A 80 7.74 -3.53 -10.13
N PHE A 81 6.55 -3.43 -9.55
CA PHE A 81 6.26 -2.56 -8.40
C PHE A 81 5.76 -3.39 -7.24
N GLU A 82 5.97 -2.92 -6.03
CA GLU A 82 5.55 -3.61 -4.80
C GLU A 82 4.81 -2.66 -3.87
N ILE A 83 3.65 -3.10 -3.38
CA ILE A 83 2.95 -2.45 -2.28
C ILE A 83 3.68 -2.82 -0.99
N LYS A 84 4.43 -1.88 -0.43
CA LYS A 84 5.21 -2.08 0.80
C LYS A 84 4.41 -1.87 2.07
N ASN A 85 3.41 -1.02 2.01
CA ASN A 85 2.57 -0.66 3.15
C ASN A 85 1.19 -0.31 2.63
N ILE A 86 0.16 -0.82 3.25
CA ILE A 86 -1.22 -0.39 3.06
C ILE A 86 -1.94 -0.49 4.39
N ALA A 87 -2.48 0.61 4.87
CA ALA A 87 -3.12 0.70 6.17
C ALA A 87 -4.41 1.50 6.10
N VAL A 88 -5.40 1.07 6.87
CA VAL A 88 -6.66 1.76 7.11
C VAL A 88 -6.79 1.97 8.60
N TYR A 89 -7.13 3.19 9.05
CA TYR A 89 -7.38 3.44 10.47
C TYR A 89 -8.45 2.46 11.00
N PRO A 90 -8.28 1.92 12.23
CA PRO A 90 -9.15 0.87 12.77
C PRO A 90 -10.64 1.19 12.69
N GLN A 91 -11.02 2.44 12.98
CA GLN A 91 -12.42 2.89 12.92
C GLN A 91 -13.03 2.92 11.52
N PHE A 92 -12.20 2.80 10.47
CA PHE A 92 -12.64 2.83 9.08
C PHE A 92 -12.38 1.52 8.33
N GLN A 93 -11.87 0.50 9.00
CA GLN A 93 -11.66 -0.82 8.43
C GLN A 93 -12.98 -1.48 8.03
N ARG A 94 -12.91 -2.42 7.08
CA ARG A 94 -14.06 -3.19 6.54
C ARG A 94 -15.13 -2.33 5.85
N GLN A 95 -14.76 -1.14 5.40
CA GLN A 95 -15.62 -0.21 4.64
C GLN A 95 -15.14 -0.04 3.19
N GLY A 96 -14.18 -0.85 2.75
CA GLY A 96 -13.70 -0.88 1.37
C GLY A 96 -12.58 0.11 1.03
N TYR A 97 -12.02 0.86 1.98
CA TYR A 97 -10.96 1.84 1.69
C TYR A 97 -9.67 1.20 1.19
N GLY A 98 -9.25 0.07 1.77
CA GLY A 98 -8.08 -0.67 1.30
C GLY A 98 -8.24 -1.15 -0.15
N LYS A 99 -9.41 -1.69 -0.49
CA LYS A 99 -9.72 -2.10 -1.86
C LYS A 99 -9.72 -0.92 -2.84
N LYS A 100 -10.26 0.24 -2.42
CA LYS A 100 -10.25 1.46 -3.23
C LYS A 100 -8.82 1.94 -3.53
N LEU A 101 -7.92 1.90 -2.52
CA LEU A 101 -6.51 2.21 -2.73
C LEU A 101 -5.87 1.26 -3.75
N ILE A 102 -6.06 -0.05 -3.61
CA ILE A 102 -5.51 -1.04 -4.55
C ILE A 102 -6.04 -0.79 -5.97
N GLN A 103 -7.32 -0.54 -6.14
CA GLN A 103 -7.90 -0.23 -7.45
C GLN A 103 -7.31 1.05 -8.06
N TYR A 104 -7.10 2.07 -7.23
CA TYR A 104 -6.41 3.29 -7.65
C TYR A 104 -4.99 3.00 -8.14
N LEU A 105 -4.22 2.17 -7.39
CA LEU A 105 -2.86 1.81 -7.77
C LEU A 105 -2.82 1.08 -9.10
N PHE A 106 -3.76 0.18 -9.38
CA PHE A 106 -3.83 -0.50 -10.67
C PHE A 106 -4.01 0.49 -11.82
N GLY A 107 -4.88 1.47 -11.68
CA GLY A 107 -5.04 2.54 -12.66
C GLY A 107 -3.83 3.45 -12.77
N HIS A 108 -3.25 3.84 -11.62
CA HIS A 108 -2.10 4.76 -11.57
C HIS A 108 -0.84 4.19 -12.21
N TYR A 109 -0.60 2.89 -12.05
CA TYR A 109 0.57 2.20 -12.59
C TYR A 109 0.32 1.50 -13.93
N ALA A 110 -0.89 1.56 -14.48
CA ALA A 110 -1.22 0.98 -15.79
C ALA A 110 -0.26 1.49 -16.88
N GLY A 111 0.20 0.57 -17.72
CA GLY A 111 1.13 0.87 -18.83
C GLY A 111 2.61 1.00 -18.44
N ARG A 112 2.94 1.02 -17.13
CA ARG A 112 4.34 1.05 -16.65
C ARG A 112 4.66 -0.01 -15.60
N CYS A 113 3.66 -0.70 -15.10
CA CYS A 113 3.81 -1.84 -14.19
C CYS A 113 3.24 -3.08 -14.88
N ARG A 114 4.06 -4.08 -15.06
CA ARG A 114 3.65 -5.39 -15.59
C ARG A 114 3.25 -6.33 -14.45
N THR A 115 4.01 -6.27 -13.35
CA THR A 115 3.75 -7.11 -12.18
C THR A 115 3.68 -6.25 -10.92
N MET A 116 2.55 -6.28 -10.25
CA MET A 116 2.38 -5.70 -8.92
C MET A 116 2.56 -6.79 -7.88
N LEU A 117 3.50 -6.59 -6.95
CA LEU A 117 3.75 -7.48 -5.81
C LEU A 117 3.16 -6.92 -4.52
N VAL A 118 2.86 -7.79 -3.59
CA VAL A 118 2.60 -7.45 -2.20
C VAL A 118 3.09 -8.57 -1.30
N GLY A 119 3.85 -8.22 -0.25
CA GLY A 119 4.28 -9.13 0.80
C GLY A 119 3.43 -8.97 2.05
N THR A 120 3.05 -10.07 2.67
CA THR A 120 2.33 -10.10 3.95
C THR A 120 2.78 -11.27 4.79
N GLY A 121 2.49 -11.23 6.09
CA GLY A 121 2.63 -12.41 6.92
C GLY A 121 1.69 -13.53 6.47
N ASP A 122 2.00 -14.75 6.87
CA ASP A 122 1.12 -15.91 6.66
C ASP A 122 -0.12 -15.79 7.55
N SER A 123 -1.01 -14.87 7.16
CA SER A 123 -2.16 -14.40 7.93
C SER A 123 -3.47 -14.83 7.30
N PRO A 124 -4.41 -15.38 8.09
CA PRO A 124 -5.74 -15.73 7.60
C PRO A 124 -6.61 -14.53 7.27
N LEU A 125 -6.18 -13.30 7.62
CA LEU A 125 -6.91 -12.07 7.34
C LEU A 125 -6.38 -11.36 6.09
N ALA A 126 -5.07 -11.20 5.97
CA ALA A 126 -4.46 -10.43 4.90
C ALA A 126 -4.46 -11.16 3.55
N ILE A 127 -4.13 -12.46 3.52
CA ILE A 127 -4.07 -13.22 2.27
C ILE A 127 -5.42 -13.20 1.53
N PRO A 128 -6.57 -13.54 2.16
CA PRO A 128 -7.86 -13.48 1.46
C PRO A 128 -8.22 -12.07 0.99
N PHE A 129 -7.83 -11.02 1.72
CA PHE A 129 -8.03 -9.64 1.29
C PHE A 129 -7.35 -9.35 -0.06
N TYR A 130 -6.08 -9.72 -0.20
CA TYR A 130 -5.34 -9.51 -1.45
C TYR A 130 -5.84 -10.41 -2.57
N GLU A 131 -6.20 -11.66 -2.29
CA GLU A 131 -6.83 -12.56 -3.26
C GLU A 131 -8.13 -11.97 -3.80
N ASN A 132 -8.97 -11.39 -2.94
CA ASN A 132 -10.20 -10.69 -3.33
C ASN A 132 -9.94 -9.41 -4.16
N CYS A 133 -8.73 -8.86 -4.09
CA CYS A 133 -8.29 -7.75 -4.94
C CYS A 133 -7.67 -8.22 -6.26
N GLY A 134 -7.60 -9.54 -6.51
CA GLY A 134 -7.10 -10.12 -7.75
C GLY A 134 -5.63 -10.48 -7.74
N PHE A 135 -5.00 -10.58 -6.56
CA PHE A 135 -3.66 -11.13 -6.41
C PHE A 135 -3.69 -12.65 -6.30
N THR A 136 -2.64 -13.30 -6.73
CA THR A 136 -2.42 -14.74 -6.61
C THR A 136 -1.07 -15.01 -5.93
N TYR A 137 -0.92 -16.18 -5.31
CA TYR A 137 0.33 -16.58 -4.68
C TYR A 137 1.51 -16.48 -5.66
N SER A 138 2.63 -15.95 -5.17
CA SER A 138 3.89 -15.86 -5.92
C SER A 138 4.96 -16.78 -5.32
N HIS A 139 5.44 -16.41 -4.13
CA HIS A 139 6.52 -17.12 -3.43
C HIS A 139 6.49 -16.81 -1.94
N ARG A 140 7.36 -17.46 -1.18
CA ARG A 140 7.50 -17.31 0.28
C ARG A 140 8.97 -17.07 0.63
N ILE A 141 9.21 -16.19 1.60
CA ILE A 141 10.51 -16.02 2.24
C ILE A 141 10.40 -16.60 3.64
N PRO A 142 11.03 -17.77 3.93
CA PRO A 142 11.00 -18.37 5.26
C PRO A 142 11.64 -17.44 6.30
N ASP A 143 11.13 -17.48 7.53
CA ASP A 143 11.66 -16.80 8.71
C ASP A 143 11.87 -15.27 8.56
N PHE A 144 11.23 -14.64 7.57
CA PHE A 144 11.42 -13.21 7.29
C PHE A 144 11.15 -12.33 8.53
N PHE A 145 10.06 -12.57 9.24
CA PHE A 145 9.69 -11.76 10.42
C PHE A 145 10.63 -12.01 11.59
N THR A 146 11.05 -13.24 11.81
CA THR A 146 11.99 -13.58 12.88
C THR A 146 13.41 -13.07 12.61
N ASP A 147 13.81 -12.97 11.35
CA ASP A 147 15.14 -12.52 10.96
C ASP A 147 15.27 -10.98 10.85
N ASN A 148 14.18 -10.27 10.59
CA ASN A 148 14.21 -8.83 10.27
C ASN A 148 13.63 -7.93 11.36
N TYR A 149 12.81 -8.44 12.28
CA TYR A 149 12.18 -7.68 13.35
C TYR A 149 12.88 -7.96 14.70
N ASP A 150 12.98 -6.95 15.53
CA ASP A 150 13.63 -7.04 16.85
C ASP A 150 12.72 -7.64 17.95
N HIS A 151 11.47 -7.92 17.62
CA HIS A 151 10.48 -8.54 18.48
C HIS A 151 9.54 -9.45 17.68
N PRO A 152 8.89 -10.44 18.34
CA PRO A 152 7.89 -11.28 17.67
C PRO A 152 6.70 -10.46 17.18
N ILE A 153 6.27 -10.70 15.93
CA ILE A 153 5.11 -10.07 15.32
C ILE A 153 3.93 -11.04 15.37
N TYR A 154 2.78 -10.57 15.82
CA TYR A 154 1.55 -11.37 15.93
C TYR A 154 0.43 -10.73 15.12
N GLU A 155 -0.35 -11.55 14.43
CA GLU A 155 -1.58 -11.16 13.77
C GLU A 155 -2.66 -12.21 14.02
N ALA A 156 -3.86 -11.79 14.42
CA ALA A 156 -4.98 -12.68 14.74
C ALA A 156 -4.58 -13.84 15.71
N GLY A 157 -3.72 -13.56 16.70
CA GLY A 157 -3.25 -14.54 17.69
C GLY A 157 -2.18 -15.51 17.18
N LYS A 158 -1.74 -15.39 15.92
CA LYS A 158 -0.69 -16.22 15.32
C LYS A 158 0.61 -15.44 15.19
N GLN A 159 1.73 -16.03 15.63
CA GLN A 159 3.05 -15.46 15.37
C GLN A 159 3.37 -15.56 13.88
N LEU A 160 3.71 -14.43 13.28
CA LEU A 160 4.19 -14.37 11.90
C LEU A 160 5.66 -14.78 11.86
N LYS A 161 6.01 -15.67 10.95
CA LYS A 161 7.39 -16.12 10.69
C LYS A 161 7.80 -15.82 9.26
N ASP A 162 7.04 -16.34 8.31
CA ASP A 162 7.33 -16.25 6.89
C ASP A 162 6.64 -15.04 6.26
N MET A 163 7.31 -14.42 5.28
CA MET A 163 6.67 -13.48 4.35
C MET A 163 6.08 -14.26 3.19
N VAL A 164 4.79 -14.08 2.94
CA VAL A 164 4.09 -14.61 1.77
C VAL A 164 3.95 -13.51 0.74
N TYR A 165 4.48 -13.73 -0.45
CA TYR A 165 4.32 -12.81 -1.57
C TYR A 165 3.18 -13.23 -2.48
N LEU A 166 2.32 -12.27 -2.79
CA LEU A 166 1.30 -12.39 -3.82
C LEU A 166 1.65 -11.44 -4.98
N LYS A 167 1.15 -11.75 -6.15
CA LYS A 167 1.36 -10.96 -7.36
C LYS A 167 0.07 -10.78 -8.14
N ARG A 168 0.01 -9.68 -8.87
CA ARG A 168 -0.98 -9.47 -9.92
C ARG A 168 -0.26 -9.13 -11.22
N ASN A 169 -0.62 -9.82 -12.30
CA ASN A 169 -0.25 -9.45 -13.65
C ASN A 169 -1.16 -8.29 -14.09
N MET A 170 -0.56 -7.16 -14.47
CA MET A 170 -1.28 -5.93 -14.80
C MET A 170 -1.75 -5.87 -16.26
N ASP A 171 -1.28 -6.81 -17.09
CA ASP A 171 -1.63 -6.90 -18.52
C ASP A 171 -2.90 -7.75 -18.76
N GLU A 172 -3.49 -8.32 -17.71
CA GLU A 172 -4.68 -9.18 -17.76
C GLU A 172 -5.98 -8.44 -17.46
#